data_5419487e45d64125c2e8600d4fb2182d
#
_entry.id   5419487e45d64125c2e8600d4fb2182d
#
_cell.length_a   1.000
_cell.length_b   1.000
_cell.length_c   1.000
_cell.angle_alpha   90.00
_cell.angle_beta   90.00
_cell.angle_gamma   90.00
#
_symmetry.space_group_name_H-M   'P 1'
#
loop_
_entity.id
_entity.type
_entity.pdbx_description
1 polymer ?
#
loop_
_entity_poly.entity_id
_entity_poly.type
_entity_poly.pdbx_seq_one_letter_code
_entity_poly.pdbx_strand_id
1 'polypeptide(L)'
;MSKYTPDMRNFKQLLIWQKGFQIAVKSYTVLSSFPNEEKYSISSQITRASVSIPSDIAEGSSRTSMKDYNRFLEISVGSSFELETQLLIAEAINFG
;
A
#
# COMPACT_ATOMS: atom_id res chain seq x y z
N MET A 1 -11.17 15.19 -22.99
CA MET A 1 -11.56 14.93 -22.06
C MET A 1 -11.06 15.43 -20.94
N SER A 2 -10.49 16.05 -20.65
CA SER A 2 -10.00 16.48 -19.52
C SER A 2 -10.84 17.45 -18.87
N LYS A 3 -12.12 17.44 -19.06
CA LYS A 3 -12.89 18.27 -18.38
C LYS A 3 -12.97 17.88 -17.02
N TYR A 4 -12.87 16.67 -16.68
CA TYR A 4 -12.88 16.32 -15.30
C TYR A 4 -11.61 16.82 -14.71
N THR A 5 -11.48 16.73 -13.46
CA THR A 5 -10.27 17.08 -12.79
C THR A 5 -9.26 16.01 -13.11
N PRO A 6 -8.37 16.25 -14.03
CA PRO A 6 -7.50 15.20 -14.50
C PRO A 6 -6.71 14.56 -13.39
N ASP A 7 -6.32 15.36 -12.41
CA ASP A 7 -5.45 14.85 -11.36
C ASP A 7 -6.12 13.78 -10.55
N MET A 8 -7.40 13.94 -10.24
CA MET A 8 -8.09 12.95 -9.45
C MET A 8 -8.29 11.66 -10.21
N ARG A 9 -8.48 11.76 -11.54
CA ARG A 9 -8.71 10.55 -12.33
C ARG A 9 -7.40 9.88 -12.73
N ASN A 10 -6.32 10.64 -12.77
CA ASN A 10 -5.04 10.07 -13.14
C ASN A 10 -4.25 9.84 -11.87
N PHE A 11 -4.57 8.76 -11.17
CA PHE A 11 -3.97 8.49 -9.86
C PHE A 11 -2.46 8.32 -9.96
N LYS A 12 -1.96 7.94 -11.12
CA LYS A 12 -0.52 7.71 -11.28
C LYS A 12 0.28 8.98 -11.10
N GLN A 13 -0.36 10.14 -11.23
CA GLN A 13 0.32 11.41 -11.04
C GLN A 13 0.23 11.91 -9.60
N LEU A 14 -0.52 11.23 -8.75
CA LEU A 14 -0.58 11.60 -7.34
C LEU A 14 0.70 11.17 -6.65
N LEU A 15 1.33 12.13 -5.97
CA LEU A 15 2.58 11.82 -5.28
C LEU A 15 2.39 10.72 -4.24
N ILE A 16 1.27 10.74 -3.53
CA ILE A 16 1.03 9.72 -2.50
C ILE A 16 0.90 8.34 -3.14
N TRP A 17 0.33 8.26 -4.34
CA TRP A 17 0.24 6.96 -5.02
C TRP A 17 1.64 6.48 -5.43
N GLN A 18 2.45 7.39 -5.96
CA GLN A 18 3.79 7.03 -6.39
C GLN A 18 4.62 6.51 -5.21
N LYS A 19 4.50 7.16 -4.06
CA LYS A 19 5.21 6.70 -2.89
C LYS A 19 4.66 5.37 -2.37
N GLY A 20 3.35 5.20 -2.41
CA GLY A 20 2.74 3.93 -2.03
C GLY A 20 3.16 2.79 -2.94
N PHE A 21 3.26 3.07 -4.24
CA PHE A 21 3.73 2.09 -5.19
C PHE A 21 5.16 1.65 -4.86
N GLN A 22 6.03 2.63 -4.56
CA GLN A 22 7.41 2.31 -4.21
C GLN A 22 7.51 1.48 -2.94
N ILE A 23 6.66 1.79 -1.96
CA ILE A 23 6.63 1.01 -0.72
C ILE A 23 6.27 -0.45 -1.02
N ALA A 24 5.28 -0.66 -1.88
CA ALA A 24 4.88 -2.02 -2.23
C ALA A 24 6.01 -2.77 -2.92
N VAL A 25 6.68 -2.11 -3.87
CA VAL A 25 7.78 -2.75 -4.58
C VAL A 25 8.92 -3.10 -3.62
N LYS A 26 9.26 -2.17 -2.72
CA LYS A 26 10.33 -2.42 -1.76
C LYS A 26 9.97 -3.55 -0.79
N SER A 27 8.69 -3.66 -0.45
CA SER A 27 8.25 -4.75 0.43
C SER A 27 8.49 -6.10 -0.22
N TYR A 28 8.25 -6.22 -1.51
CA TYR A 28 8.54 -7.47 -2.21
C TYR A 28 10.04 -7.78 -2.18
N THR A 29 10.87 -6.76 -2.33
CA THR A 29 12.32 -6.96 -2.26
C THR A 29 12.73 -7.49 -0.89
N VAL A 30 12.18 -6.90 0.17
CA VAL A 30 12.47 -7.35 1.53
C VAL A 30 12.02 -8.80 1.72
N LEU A 31 10.84 -9.13 1.22
CA LEU A 31 10.29 -10.46 1.38
C LEU A 31 11.15 -11.54 0.72
N SER A 32 11.92 -11.17 -0.30
CA SER A 32 12.75 -12.15 -0.98
C SER A 32 13.83 -12.72 -0.06
N SER A 33 14.14 -12.06 1.04
CA SER A 33 15.13 -12.56 2.00
C SER A 33 14.51 -13.37 3.13
N PHE A 34 13.18 -13.51 3.15
CA PHE A 34 12.51 -14.24 4.21
C PHE A 34 12.59 -15.75 3.95
N PRO A 35 12.62 -16.57 5.03
CA PRO A 35 12.61 -18.02 4.86
C PRO A 35 11.34 -18.48 4.15
N ASN A 36 11.48 -19.54 3.35
CA ASN A 36 10.35 -20.06 2.59
C ASN A 36 9.21 -20.54 3.47
N GLU A 37 9.53 -21.06 4.64
CA GLU A 37 8.49 -21.59 5.51
C GLU A 37 7.61 -20.50 6.08
N GLU A 38 7.99 -19.23 5.93
CA GLU A 38 7.20 -18.12 6.45
C GLU A 38 6.31 -17.49 5.40
N LYS A 39 6.25 -18.07 4.20
CA LYS A 39 5.46 -17.48 3.12
C LYS A 39 3.98 -17.39 3.46
N TYR A 40 3.47 -18.29 4.25
CA TYR A 40 2.04 -18.35 4.51
C TYR A 40 1.68 -17.75 5.87
N SER A 41 2.62 -17.06 6.50
CA SER A 41 2.32 -16.37 7.74
C SER A 41 2.58 -14.89 7.55
N ILE A 42 3.72 -14.39 8.03
CA ILE A 42 3.95 -12.94 8.03
C ILE A 42 4.16 -12.40 6.61
N SER A 43 4.75 -13.21 5.72
CA SER A 43 5.00 -12.73 4.36
C SER A 43 3.71 -12.39 3.62
N SER A 44 2.68 -13.23 3.74
CA SER A 44 1.44 -12.95 3.05
C SER A 44 0.74 -11.73 3.63
N GLN A 45 0.87 -11.51 4.93
CA GLN A 45 0.30 -10.32 5.54
C GLN A 45 1.01 -9.05 5.07
N ILE A 46 2.34 -9.09 4.98
CA ILE A 46 3.11 -7.95 4.49
C ILE A 46 2.74 -7.65 3.04
N THR A 47 2.64 -8.68 2.21
CA THR A 47 2.25 -8.51 0.82
C THR A 47 0.90 -7.81 0.73
N ARG A 48 -0.08 -8.30 1.49
CA ARG A 48 -1.42 -7.76 1.41
C ARG A 48 -1.47 -6.31 1.87
N ALA A 49 -0.82 -6.01 2.99
CA ALA A 49 -0.83 -4.65 3.50
C ALA A 49 -0.11 -3.69 2.55
N SER A 50 1.03 -4.11 2.00
CA SER A 50 1.82 -3.22 1.16
C SER A 50 1.09 -2.91 -0.16
N VAL A 51 0.44 -3.90 -0.76
CA VAL A 51 -0.28 -3.69 -2.01
C VAL A 51 -1.53 -2.85 -1.78
N SER A 52 -2.14 -2.95 -0.60
CA SER A 52 -3.33 -2.17 -0.28
C SER A 52 -3.04 -0.67 -0.29
N ILE A 53 -1.83 -0.26 0.04
CA ILE A 53 -1.53 1.17 0.14
C ILE A 53 -1.77 1.88 -1.20
N PRO A 54 -1.09 1.53 -2.29
CA PRO A 54 -1.38 2.21 -3.56
C PRO A 54 -2.74 1.83 -4.14
N SER A 55 -3.22 0.61 -3.88
CA SER A 55 -4.48 0.18 -4.45
C SER A 55 -5.64 0.99 -3.89
N ASP A 56 -5.64 1.27 -2.59
CA ASP A 56 -6.71 2.05 -1.99
C ASP A 56 -6.65 3.51 -2.42
N ILE A 57 -5.46 4.05 -2.62
CA ILE A 57 -5.34 5.41 -3.13
C ILE A 57 -5.90 5.48 -4.55
N ALA A 58 -5.55 4.52 -5.39
CA ALA A 58 -6.04 4.51 -6.75
C ALA A 58 -7.56 4.36 -6.78
N GLU A 59 -8.10 3.46 -5.98
CA GLU A 59 -9.52 3.25 -5.95
C GLU A 59 -10.25 4.48 -5.43
N GLY A 60 -9.71 5.12 -4.41
CA GLY A 60 -10.30 6.35 -3.89
C GLY A 60 -10.36 7.44 -4.94
N SER A 61 -9.33 7.54 -5.77
CA SER A 61 -9.28 8.59 -6.77
C SER A 61 -10.34 8.40 -7.86
N SER A 62 -10.94 7.21 -7.94
CA SER A 62 -12.01 6.96 -8.91
C SER A 62 -13.38 7.38 -8.38
N ARG A 63 -13.47 7.74 -7.11
CA ARG A 63 -14.75 8.10 -6.50
C ARG A 63 -15.15 9.52 -6.90
N THR A 64 -16.45 9.78 -6.86
CA THR A 64 -16.95 11.08 -7.27
C THR A 64 -17.06 12.07 -6.13
N SER A 65 -17.03 11.60 -4.88
CA SER A 65 -17.16 12.51 -3.75
C SER A 65 -15.87 12.54 -2.95
N MET A 66 -15.59 13.70 -2.37
CA MET A 66 -14.42 13.85 -1.51
C MET A 66 -14.54 13.00 -0.26
N LYS A 67 -15.77 12.80 0.21
CA LYS A 67 -15.97 11.97 1.40
C LYS A 67 -15.50 10.54 1.14
N ASP A 68 -15.87 9.99 0.00
CA ASP A 68 -15.46 8.64 -0.33
C ASP A 68 -13.96 8.58 -0.59
N TYR A 69 -13.42 9.57 -1.27
CA TYR A 69 -11.99 9.62 -1.52
C TYR A 69 -11.23 9.63 -0.20
N ASN A 70 -11.65 10.47 0.74
CA ASN A 70 -10.98 10.56 2.02
C ASN A 70 -11.07 9.25 2.79
N ARG A 71 -12.19 8.53 2.66
CA ARG A 71 -12.34 7.26 3.33
C ARG A 71 -11.30 6.26 2.83
N PHE A 72 -11.08 6.22 1.52
CA PHE A 72 -10.07 5.32 0.97
C PHE A 72 -8.66 5.74 1.37
N LEU A 73 -8.42 7.04 1.50
CA LEU A 73 -7.12 7.49 2.00
C LEU A 73 -6.89 7.04 3.43
N GLU A 74 -7.93 7.08 4.26
CA GLU A 74 -7.82 6.60 5.64
C GLU A 74 -7.52 5.11 5.69
N ILE A 75 -8.16 4.33 4.81
CA ILE A 75 -7.88 2.91 4.74
C ILE A 75 -6.42 2.68 4.35
N SER A 76 -5.94 3.46 3.40
CA SER A 76 -4.55 3.34 2.97
C SER A 76 -3.58 3.67 4.11
N VAL A 77 -3.88 4.69 4.90
CA VAL A 77 -3.05 5.03 6.06
C VAL A 77 -3.04 3.88 7.05
N GLY A 78 -4.21 3.29 7.29
CA GLY A 78 -4.29 2.13 8.19
C GLY A 78 -3.44 0.98 7.70
N SER A 79 -3.47 0.73 6.39
CA SER A 79 -2.62 -0.32 5.81
C SER A 79 -1.14 -0.03 6.00
N SER A 80 -0.75 1.24 5.93
CA SER A 80 0.66 1.58 6.11
C SER A 80 1.10 1.35 7.56
N PHE A 81 0.25 1.64 8.52
CA PHE A 81 0.56 1.36 9.92
C PHE A 81 0.63 -0.15 10.16
N GLU A 82 -0.26 -0.89 9.53
CA GLU A 82 -0.27 -2.34 9.62
C GLU A 82 1.02 -2.92 9.04
N LEU A 83 1.42 -2.41 7.87
CA LEU A 83 2.65 -2.85 7.24
C LEU A 83 3.86 -2.57 8.13
N GLU A 84 3.93 -1.37 8.70
CA GLU A 84 5.02 -1.01 9.57
C GLU A 84 5.10 -1.96 10.77
N THR A 85 3.95 -2.27 11.35
CA THR A 85 3.90 -3.19 12.48
C THR A 85 4.42 -4.57 12.09
N GLN A 86 4.00 -5.05 10.93
CA GLN A 86 4.41 -6.38 10.47
C GLN A 86 5.91 -6.44 10.19
N LEU A 87 6.46 -5.36 9.60
CA LEU A 87 7.89 -5.32 9.36
C LEU A 87 8.69 -5.27 10.65
N LEU A 88 8.18 -4.55 11.64
CA LEU A 88 8.82 -4.52 12.95
C LEU A 88 8.79 -5.88 13.62
N ILE A 89 7.69 -6.60 13.47
CA ILE A 89 7.60 -7.96 14.00
C ILE A 89 8.63 -8.85 13.31
N ALA A 90 8.71 -8.76 11.99
CA ALA A 90 9.67 -9.57 11.25
C ALA A 90 11.10 -9.27 11.68
N GLU A 91 11.40 -8.02 11.91
CA GLU A 91 12.74 -7.63 12.38
C GLU A 91 13.00 -8.20 13.76
N ALA A 92 12.02 -8.16 14.64
CA ALA A 92 12.19 -8.62 16.02
C ALA A 92 12.45 -10.11 16.09
N ILE A 93 11.91 -10.89 15.14
CA ILE A 93 12.14 -12.33 15.12
C ILE A 93 13.21 -12.71 14.11
N ASN A 94 13.96 -11.72 13.62
CA ASN A 94 15.14 -11.93 12.77
C ASN A 94 14.83 -12.56 11.42
N PHE A 95 13.76 -12.13 10.80
CA PHE A 95 13.52 -12.50 9.41
C PHE A 95 14.20 -11.48 8.52
N GLY A 96 14.82 -11.92 7.53
CA GLY A 96 15.41 -11.03 6.53
C GLY A 96 16.69 -10.31 6.94
#